data_4919283f11c61f08874ef121e4ece9ff
#
_entry.id   4919283f11c61f08874ef121e4ece9ff
#
_cell.length_a   1.000
_cell.length_b   1.000
_cell.length_c   1.000
_cell.angle_alpha   90.00
_cell.angle_beta   90.00
_cell.angle_gamma   90.00
#
_symmetry.space_group_name_H-M   'P 1'
#
loop_
_entity.id
_entity.type
_entity.pdbx_description
1 polymer ?
#
loop_
_entity_poly.entity_id
_entity_poly.type
_entity_poly.pdbx_seq_one_letter_code
_entity_poly.pdbx_strand_id
1 'polypeptide(L)'
;MEAMRRADVRWLLPGLFCVVFFIWGESIIIWYMMHSFQIPVKKRTCFLFSSVGFFFSCITPSASGGQPMQLYYMKKEKISLPVSTVILMIVTITYKAVLVVVGLGLVLFGQGFLHRYLTEILPVFYLGIGLNVFCVTAMLILVFHPALARTILVLGLKIVEKLHLMKRKESRLKKLEASMEVYQNTAAYLGTHKMVLVNVLAITFAQRFALFAATWFVYRAFHLSGISFITIVLLQAVISVSVDMLPLPGGMGISETLFLKIFPPVFGSTLLLPAMVLSRGLGYYGELLVSAVFTIVAQLTIGNTKREKRGGTTYDRVL
;
A
#
# COMPACT_ATOMS: atom_id res chain seq x y z
N MET A 1 -14.38 -26.59 10.80
CA MET A 1 -14.99 -25.66 11.78
C MET A 1 -14.51 -25.93 13.21
N GLU A 2 -14.47 -27.16 13.68
CA GLU A 2 -13.95 -27.48 15.03
C GLU A 2 -12.51 -27.04 15.30
N ALA A 3 -11.61 -27.22 14.32
CA ALA A 3 -10.22 -26.79 14.45
C ALA A 3 -10.08 -25.26 14.63
N MET A 4 -10.94 -24.46 14.01
CA MET A 4 -10.94 -23.00 14.21
C MET A 4 -11.39 -22.58 15.60
N ARG A 5 -12.30 -23.34 16.24
CA ARG A 5 -12.75 -23.09 17.62
C ARG A 5 -11.67 -23.39 18.65
N ARG A 6 -10.67 -24.21 18.29
CA ARG A 6 -9.52 -24.54 19.16
C ARG A 6 -8.40 -23.51 19.11
N ALA A 7 -8.47 -22.56 18.18
CA ALA A 7 -7.46 -21.50 18.09
C ALA A 7 -7.54 -20.57 19.31
N ASP A 8 -6.41 -20.35 19.96
CA ASP A 8 -6.31 -19.46 21.11
C ASP A 8 -6.40 -17.99 20.66
N VAL A 9 -7.53 -17.37 21.01
CA VAL A 9 -7.82 -15.96 20.70
C VAL A 9 -6.76 -14.99 21.23
N ARG A 10 -6.07 -15.35 22.30
CA ARG A 10 -5.00 -14.52 22.88
C ARG A 10 -3.86 -14.26 21.90
N TRP A 11 -3.56 -15.19 21.01
CA TRP A 11 -2.58 -15.02 19.95
C TRP A 11 -3.13 -14.27 18.72
N LEU A 12 -4.44 -14.30 18.50
CA LEU A 12 -5.06 -13.57 17.40
C LEU A 12 -5.10 -12.05 17.65
N LEU A 13 -5.18 -11.61 18.91
CA LEU A 13 -5.16 -10.19 19.27
C LEU A 13 -3.88 -9.45 18.83
N PRO A 14 -2.65 -9.95 19.13
CA PRO A 14 -1.43 -9.39 18.58
C PRO A 14 -1.39 -9.41 17.04
N GLY A 15 -1.97 -10.45 16.41
CA GLY A 15 -2.11 -10.50 14.94
C GLY A 15 -2.97 -9.35 14.41
N LEU A 16 -4.10 -9.05 15.06
CA LEU A 16 -4.94 -7.91 14.72
C LEU A 16 -4.23 -6.58 14.98
N PHE A 17 -3.44 -6.49 16.07
CA PHE A 17 -2.61 -5.31 16.32
C PHE A 17 -1.61 -5.06 15.19
N CYS A 18 -0.99 -6.11 14.62
CA CYS A 18 -0.10 -5.98 13.47
C CYS A 18 -0.81 -5.37 12.25
N VAL A 19 -2.08 -5.70 12.02
CA VAL A 19 -2.88 -5.12 10.94
C VAL A 19 -3.18 -3.64 11.20
N VAL A 20 -3.57 -3.28 12.41
CA VAL A 20 -3.77 -1.87 12.80
C VAL A 20 -2.46 -1.08 12.66
N PHE A 21 -1.35 -1.68 13.10
CA PHE A 21 -0.02 -1.09 12.98
C PHE A 21 0.37 -0.88 11.49
N PHE A 22 0.00 -1.80 10.61
CA PHE A 22 0.21 -1.67 9.17
C PHE A 22 -0.51 -0.43 8.61
N ILE A 23 -1.80 -0.25 8.93
CA ILE A 23 -2.58 0.93 8.51
C ILE A 23 -1.98 2.22 9.10
N TRP A 24 -1.61 2.18 10.39
CA TRP A 24 -1.01 3.31 11.08
C TRP A 24 0.38 3.68 10.54
N GLY A 25 1.16 2.69 10.11
CA GLY A 25 2.47 2.90 9.49
C GLY A 25 2.38 3.78 8.24
N GLU A 26 1.43 3.53 7.32
CA GLU A 26 1.21 4.39 6.16
C GLU A 26 0.76 5.81 6.59
N SER A 27 -0.07 5.90 7.62
CA SER A 27 -0.46 7.18 8.20
C SER A 27 0.74 8.01 8.68
N ILE A 28 1.70 7.36 9.33
CA ILE A 28 2.95 8.02 9.78
C ILE A 28 3.76 8.48 8.57
N ILE A 29 3.87 7.67 7.53
CA ILE A 29 4.59 8.02 6.30
C ILE A 29 3.97 9.26 5.67
N ILE A 30 2.65 9.27 5.46
CA ILE A 30 1.93 10.42 4.89
C ILE A 30 2.13 11.66 5.76
N TRP A 31 1.98 11.54 7.08
CA TRP A 31 2.18 12.65 8.00
C TRP A 31 3.62 13.16 7.96
N TYR A 32 4.61 12.27 7.97
CA TYR A 32 6.02 12.62 7.94
C TYR A 32 6.40 13.37 6.65
N MET A 33 5.91 12.90 5.50
CA MET A 33 6.13 13.57 4.22
C MET A 33 5.41 14.92 4.17
N MET A 34 4.15 15.03 4.62
CA MET A 34 3.44 16.32 4.71
C MET A 34 4.19 17.32 5.59
N HIS A 35 4.68 16.84 6.74
CA HIS A 35 5.46 17.69 7.66
C HIS A 35 6.79 18.14 7.05
N SER A 36 7.46 17.27 6.29
CA SER A 36 8.67 17.61 5.53
C SER A 36 8.43 18.73 4.50
N PHE A 37 7.24 18.78 3.90
CA PHE A 37 6.80 19.86 3.01
C PHE A 37 6.19 21.06 3.76
N GLN A 38 6.31 21.13 5.09
CA GLN A 38 5.73 22.18 5.94
C GLN A 38 4.21 22.30 5.80
N ILE A 39 3.52 21.24 5.42
CA ILE A 39 2.06 21.20 5.33
C ILE A 39 1.50 20.74 6.68
N PRO A 40 0.79 21.61 7.43
CA PRO A 40 0.27 21.28 8.75
C PRO A 40 -0.98 20.42 8.64
N VAL A 41 -0.81 19.09 8.76
CA VAL A 41 -1.89 18.11 8.79
C VAL A 41 -1.84 17.35 10.12
N LYS A 42 -3.00 17.12 10.73
CA LYS A 42 -3.10 16.36 11.98
C LYS A 42 -2.85 14.88 11.71
N LYS A 43 -2.13 14.19 12.61
CA LYS A 43 -1.88 12.73 12.51
C LYS A 43 -3.17 11.94 12.35
N ARG A 44 -4.25 12.32 13.05
CA ARG A 44 -5.58 11.69 12.93
C ARG A 44 -6.15 11.76 11.52
N THR A 45 -5.98 12.90 10.85
CA THR A 45 -6.42 13.09 9.46
C THR A 45 -5.62 12.21 8.51
N CYS A 46 -4.30 12.08 8.72
CA CYS A 46 -3.48 11.16 7.92
C CYS A 46 -3.90 9.70 8.12
N PHE A 47 -4.29 9.30 9.34
CA PHE A 47 -4.83 7.96 9.60
C PHE A 47 -6.13 7.70 8.84
N LEU A 48 -6.98 8.70 8.72
CA LEU A 48 -8.19 8.60 7.91
C LEU A 48 -7.87 8.48 6.41
N PHE A 49 -6.86 9.21 5.91
CA PHE A 49 -6.41 9.06 4.52
C PHE A 49 -5.93 7.65 4.23
N SER A 50 -5.08 7.09 5.09
CA SER A 50 -4.58 5.72 4.94
C SER A 50 -5.73 4.70 5.00
N SER A 51 -6.64 4.85 5.96
CA SER A 51 -7.79 3.94 6.08
C SER A 51 -8.67 3.95 4.82
N VAL A 52 -8.96 5.13 4.28
CA VAL A 52 -9.67 5.26 2.99
C VAL A 52 -8.90 4.56 1.87
N GLY A 53 -7.59 4.77 1.81
CA GLY A 53 -6.73 4.13 0.83
C GLY A 53 -6.81 2.60 0.88
N PHE A 54 -6.64 2.02 2.05
CA PHE A 54 -6.69 0.57 2.24
C PHE A 54 -8.08 0.00 1.97
N PHE A 55 -9.14 0.64 2.45
CA PHE A 55 -10.50 0.20 2.17
C PHE A 55 -10.77 0.07 0.67
N PHE A 56 -10.51 1.13 -0.09
CA PHE A 56 -10.74 1.10 -1.53
C PHE A 56 -9.73 0.22 -2.28
N SER A 57 -8.51 0.04 -1.77
CA SER A 57 -7.55 -0.92 -2.31
C SER A 57 -8.03 -2.37 -2.15
N CYS A 58 -8.59 -2.72 -1.02
CA CYS A 58 -9.11 -4.07 -0.77
C CYS A 58 -10.26 -4.44 -1.71
N ILE A 59 -11.16 -3.51 -2.03
CA ILE A 59 -12.38 -3.79 -2.80
C ILE A 59 -12.22 -3.57 -4.31
N THR A 60 -11.08 -3.07 -4.77
CA THR A 60 -10.84 -2.79 -6.21
C THR A 60 -9.75 -3.67 -6.80
N PRO A 61 -9.88 -4.03 -8.10
CA PRO A 61 -8.85 -4.82 -8.79
C PRO A 61 -7.48 -4.11 -8.74
N SER A 62 -6.41 -4.86 -8.49
CA SER A 62 -5.03 -4.35 -8.38
C SER A 62 -4.86 -3.15 -7.44
N ALA A 63 -5.69 -3.05 -6.40
CA ALA A 63 -5.70 -1.93 -5.45
C ALA A 63 -5.88 -0.54 -6.10
N SER A 64 -6.46 -0.48 -7.30
CA SER A 64 -6.50 0.74 -8.14
C SER A 64 -7.36 1.87 -7.58
N GLY A 65 -8.30 1.58 -6.70
CA GLY A 65 -9.20 2.57 -6.10
C GLY A 65 -8.63 3.33 -4.91
N GLY A 66 -7.59 2.81 -4.26
CA GLY A 66 -7.05 3.39 -3.03
C GLY A 66 -6.50 4.80 -3.22
N GLN A 67 -5.55 4.98 -4.12
CA GLN A 67 -4.92 6.27 -4.38
C GLN A 67 -5.89 7.36 -4.87
N PRO A 68 -6.78 7.12 -5.85
CA PRO A 68 -7.75 8.12 -6.26
C PRO A 68 -8.64 8.59 -5.10
N MET A 69 -9.03 7.69 -4.20
CA MET A 69 -9.84 8.06 -3.05
C MET A 69 -9.03 8.81 -1.99
N GLN A 70 -7.78 8.44 -1.75
CA GLN A 70 -6.88 9.24 -0.89
C GLN A 70 -6.72 10.66 -1.43
N LEU A 71 -6.45 10.83 -2.74
CA LEU A 71 -6.37 12.14 -3.39
C LEU A 71 -7.66 12.96 -3.22
N TYR A 72 -8.83 12.30 -3.35
CA TYR A 72 -10.12 12.96 -3.16
C TYR A 72 -10.27 13.52 -1.73
N TYR A 73 -9.92 12.75 -0.70
CA TYR A 73 -10.02 13.19 0.69
C TYR A 73 -8.94 14.21 1.06
N MET A 74 -7.70 14.08 0.52
CA MET A 74 -6.65 15.09 0.67
C MET A 74 -7.06 16.44 0.05
N LYS A 75 -7.72 16.41 -1.11
CA LYS A 75 -8.28 17.60 -1.74
C LYS A 75 -9.37 18.25 -0.89
N LYS A 76 -10.24 17.46 -0.22
CA LYS A 76 -11.24 17.97 0.72
C LYS A 76 -10.60 18.75 1.89
N GLU A 77 -9.42 18.31 2.34
CA GLU A 77 -8.59 19.02 3.36
C GLU A 77 -7.74 20.15 2.75
N LYS A 78 -8.03 20.57 1.51
CA LYS A 78 -7.36 21.67 0.79
C LYS A 78 -5.86 21.43 0.52
N ILE A 79 -5.41 20.18 0.53
CA ILE A 79 -4.04 19.83 0.13
C ILE A 79 -3.98 19.85 -1.40
N SER A 80 -2.91 20.40 -1.96
CA SER A 80 -2.76 20.51 -3.42
C SER A 80 -2.64 19.10 -4.05
N LEU A 81 -3.33 18.87 -5.17
CA LEU A 81 -3.32 17.57 -5.86
C LEU A 81 -1.92 17.15 -6.32
N PRO A 82 -1.08 18.05 -6.89
CA PRO A 82 0.26 17.66 -7.30
C PRO A 82 1.12 17.14 -6.15
N VAL A 83 1.12 17.82 -5.01
CA VAL A 83 1.85 17.38 -3.81
C VAL A 83 1.33 16.03 -3.30
N SER A 84 0.00 15.91 -3.17
CA SER A 84 -0.63 14.67 -2.76
C SER A 84 -0.27 13.51 -3.70
N THR A 85 -0.23 13.76 -5.02
CA THR A 85 0.15 12.75 -6.01
C THR A 85 1.58 12.28 -5.81
N VAL A 86 2.54 13.19 -5.63
CA VAL A 86 3.94 12.83 -5.38
C VAL A 86 4.08 12.01 -4.10
N ILE A 87 3.43 12.44 -3.01
CA ILE A 87 3.46 11.71 -1.73
C ILE A 87 2.95 10.28 -1.91
N LEU A 88 1.77 10.10 -2.52
CA LEU A 88 1.19 8.78 -2.72
C LEU A 88 1.98 7.92 -3.71
N MET A 89 2.62 8.52 -4.71
CA MET A 89 3.55 7.80 -5.58
C MET A 89 4.75 7.27 -4.80
N ILE A 90 5.37 8.07 -3.93
CA ILE A 90 6.48 7.62 -3.08
C ILE A 90 6.03 6.53 -2.11
N VAL A 91 4.86 6.66 -1.47
CA VAL A 91 4.28 5.60 -0.64
C VAL A 91 4.19 4.29 -1.43
N THR A 92 3.66 4.32 -2.65
CA THR A 92 3.53 3.13 -3.48
C THR A 92 4.88 2.59 -3.94
N ILE A 93 5.81 3.47 -4.34
CA ILE A 93 7.16 3.05 -4.73
C ILE A 93 7.85 2.32 -3.58
N THR A 94 7.85 2.89 -2.37
CA THR A 94 8.49 2.26 -1.21
C THR A 94 7.81 0.97 -0.80
N TYR A 95 6.47 0.92 -0.86
CA TYR A 95 5.69 -0.29 -0.62
C TYR A 95 6.08 -1.44 -1.55
N LYS A 96 6.19 -1.17 -2.86
CA LYS A 96 6.62 -2.18 -3.85
C LYS A 96 8.13 -2.45 -3.79
N ALA A 97 8.94 -1.45 -3.47
CA ALA A 97 10.38 -1.63 -3.30
C ALA A 97 10.70 -2.64 -2.19
N VAL A 98 9.95 -2.66 -1.09
CA VAL A 98 10.10 -3.68 -0.04
C VAL A 98 9.85 -5.08 -0.61
N LEU A 99 8.82 -5.27 -1.44
CA LEU A 99 8.54 -6.57 -2.09
C LEU A 99 9.66 -6.97 -3.04
N VAL A 100 10.19 -6.01 -3.81
CA VAL A 100 11.33 -6.25 -4.72
C VAL A 100 12.57 -6.66 -3.93
N VAL A 101 12.88 -5.95 -2.83
CA VAL A 101 14.06 -6.26 -1.99
C VAL A 101 13.92 -7.65 -1.37
N VAL A 102 12.75 -8.00 -0.84
CA VAL A 102 12.49 -9.33 -0.28
C VAL A 102 12.55 -10.39 -1.37
N GLY A 103 11.91 -10.17 -2.52
CA GLY A 103 11.89 -11.12 -3.63
C GLY A 103 13.29 -11.38 -4.19
N LEU A 104 14.04 -10.32 -4.50
CA LEU A 104 15.43 -10.45 -4.99
C LEU A 104 16.36 -11.01 -3.92
N GLY A 105 16.19 -10.62 -2.65
CA GLY A 105 16.97 -11.18 -1.55
C GLY A 105 16.81 -12.68 -1.43
N LEU A 106 15.58 -13.20 -1.57
CA LEU A 106 15.32 -14.65 -1.59
C LEU A 106 15.93 -15.34 -2.82
N VAL A 107 15.87 -14.72 -3.99
CA VAL A 107 16.49 -15.28 -5.21
C VAL A 107 18.00 -15.35 -5.10
N LEU A 108 18.64 -14.32 -4.54
CA LEU A 108 20.11 -14.24 -4.47
C LEU A 108 20.69 -15.06 -3.31
N PHE A 109 20.04 -15.04 -2.15
CA PHE A 109 20.59 -15.60 -0.92
C PHE A 109 19.78 -16.75 -0.33
N GLY A 110 18.56 -16.97 -0.80
CA GLY A 110 17.59 -17.92 -0.26
C GLY A 110 17.37 -19.17 -1.10
N GLN A 111 18.34 -19.65 -1.89
CA GLN A 111 18.15 -20.79 -2.79
C GLN A 111 17.64 -22.06 -2.08
N GLY A 112 18.18 -22.38 -0.91
CA GLY A 112 17.70 -23.52 -0.12
C GLY A 112 16.24 -23.35 0.37
N PHE A 113 15.83 -22.11 0.68
CA PHE A 113 14.48 -21.78 1.05
C PHE A 113 13.53 -21.92 -0.17
N LEU A 114 13.94 -21.41 -1.33
CA LEU A 114 13.18 -21.53 -2.58
C LEU A 114 12.93 -23.01 -2.95
N HIS A 115 13.98 -23.83 -2.94
CA HIS A 115 13.85 -25.27 -3.24
C HIS A 115 12.99 -26.01 -2.23
N ARG A 116 13.04 -25.61 -0.94
CA ARG A 116 12.29 -26.30 0.11
C ARG A 116 10.80 -26.00 0.10
N TYR A 117 10.41 -24.75 -0.20
CA TYR A 117 9.04 -24.28 0.02
C TYR A 117 8.33 -23.82 -1.25
N LEU A 118 9.04 -23.42 -2.31
CA LEU A 118 8.47 -22.68 -3.42
C LEU A 118 8.51 -23.41 -4.77
N THR A 119 8.99 -24.65 -4.84
CA THR A 119 9.22 -25.36 -6.11
C THR A 119 8.00 -25.31 -7.04
N GLU A 120 6.78 -25.50 -6.51
CA GLU A 120 5.56 -25.49 -7.31
C GLU A 120 5.09 -24.13 -7.77
N ILE A 121 5.55 -23.06 -7.11
CA ILE A 121 5.05 -21.70 -7.35
C ILE A 121 6.10 -20.76 -7.92
N LEU A 122 7.33 -21.25 -8.15
CA LEU A 122 8.45 -20.43 -8.65
C LEU A 122 8.08 -19.56 -9.86
N PRO A 123 7.34 -20.05 -10.89
CA PRO A 123 6.97 -19.21 -12.04
C PRO A 123 6.12 -17.99 -11.63
N VAL A 124 5.16 -18.18 -10.72
CA VAL A 124 4.28 -17.10 -10.23
C VAL A 124 5.07 -16.13 -9.38
N PHE A 125 6.02 -16.62 -8.56
CA PHE A 125 6.89 -15.79 -7.75
C PHE A 125 7.83 -14.92 -8.60
N TYR A 126 8.48 -15.48 -9.63
CA TYR A 126 9.32 -14.71 -10.55
C TYR A 126 8.51 -13.70 -11.37
N LEU A 127 7.31 -14.06 -11.82
CA LEU A 127 6.39 -13.14 -12.48
C LEU A 127 6.06 -11.96 -11.54
N GLY A 128 5.75 -12.25 -10.27
CA GLY A 128 5.47 -11.24 -9.25
C GLY A 128 6.65 -10.28 -9.05
N ILE A 129 7.88 -10.80 -8.93
CA ILE A 129 9.10 -9.96 -8.83
C ILE A 129 9.22 -9.08 -10.08
N GLY A 130 9.12 -9.65 -11.28
CA GLY A 130 9.26 -8.92 -12.55
C GLY A 130 8.25 -7.78 -12.66
N LEU A 131 6.98 -8.04 -12.33
CA LEU A 131 5.92 -7.02 -12.36
C LEU A 131 6.16 -5.91 -11.32
N ASN A 132 6.60 -6.25 -10.10
CA ASN A 132 6.92 -5.25 -9.08
C ASN A 132 8.14 -4.41 -9.48
N VAL A 133 9.21 -5.03 -10.02
CA VAL A 133 10.39 -4.30 -10.55
C VAL A 133 9.98 -3.35 -11.67
N PHE A 134 9.19 -3.83 -12.63
CA PHE A 134 8.68 -3.00 -13.72
C PHE A 134 7.89 -1.79 -13.18
N CYS A 135 6.96 -2.04 -12.24
CA CYS A 135 6.13 -0.98 -11.66
C CYS A 135 6.97 0.06 -10.90
N VAL A 136 7.91 -0.39 -10.04
CA VAL A 136 8.82 0.51 -9.30
C VAL A 136 9.64 1.35 -10.27
N THR A 137 10.24 0.74 -11.28
CA THR A 137 11.05 1.44 -12.28
C THR A 137 10.22 2.47 -13.05
N ALA A 138 9.04 2.08 -13.54
CA ALA A 138 8.14 2.99 -14.24
C ALA A 138 7.71 4.17 -13.36
N MET A 139 7.35 3.93 -12.11
CA MET A 139 6.97 5.00 -11.18
C MET A 139 8.13 5.91 -10.80
N LEU A 140 9.35 5.37 -10.60
CA LEU A 140 10.55 6.19 -10.36
C LEU A 140 10.84 7.10 -11.55
N ILE A 141 10.74 6.58 -12.78
CA ILE A 141 10.89 7.37 -13.98
C ILE A 141 9.86 8.51 -14.02
N LEU A 142 8.58 8.22 -13.73
CA LEU A 142 7.54 9.25 -13.71
C LEU A 142 7.78 10.32 -12.64
N VAL A 143 8.29 9.96 -11.47
CA VAL A 143 8.57 10.92 -10.39
C VAL A 143 9.78 11.79 -10.73
N PHE A 144 10.87 11.20 -11.20
CA PHE A 144 12.16 11.91 -11.38
C PHE A 144 12.42 12.42 -12.81
N HIS A 145 11.54 12.09 -13.79
CA HIS A 145 11.56 12.65 -15.14
C HIS A 145 10.27 13.40 -15.46
N PRO A 146 10.13 14.64 -14.97
CA PRO A 146 8.89 15.42 -15.10
C PRO A 146 8.45 15.65 -16.55
N ALA A 147 9.41 15.71 -17.49
CA ALA A 147 9.10 15.86 -18.92
C ALA A 147 8.26 14.67 -19.46
N LEU A 148 8.58 13.44 -19.04
CA LEU A 148 7.80 12.25 -19.40
C LEU A 148 6.42 12.27 -18.73
N ALA A 149 6.35 12.63 -17.46
CA ALA A 149 5.07 12.77 -16.74
C ALA A 149 4.17 13.80 -17.44
N ARG A 150 4.72 14.96 -17.83
CA ARG A 150 3.99 15.98 -18.62
C ARG A 150 3.49 15.43 -19.95
N THR A 151 4.34 14.73 -20.69
CA THR A 151 3.98 14.17 -22.00
C THR A 151 2.82 13.18 -21.86
N ILE A 152 2.88 12.28 -20.89
CA ILE A 152 1.82 11.29 -20.63
C ILE A 152 0.51 11.97 -20.24
N LEU A 153 0.54 12.99 -19.35
CA LEU A 153 -0.65 13.72 -18.93
C LEU A 153 -1.27 14.52 -20.09
N VAL A 154 -0.45 15.18 -20.91
CA VAL A 154 -0.92 15.90 -22.11
C VAL A 154 -1.50 14.95 -23.15
N LEU A 155 -0.86 13.78 -23.34
CA LEU A 155 -1.38 12.74 -24.24
C LEU A 155 -2.72 12.19 -23.73
N GLY A 156 -2.80 11.89 -22.45
CA GLY A 156 -4.05 11.46 -21.79
C GLY A 156 -5.18 12.50 -21.96
N LEU A 157 -4.87 13.78 -21.73
CA LEU A 157 -5.82 14.87 -21.93
C LEU A 157 -6.32 14.93 -23.38
N LYS A 158 -5.39 14.85 -24.37
CA LYS A 158 -5.74 14.82 -25.79
C LYS A 158 -6.61 13.62 -26.16
N ILE A 159 -6.37 12.44 -25.59
CA ILE A 159 -7.18 11.24 -25.81
C ILE A 159 -8.59 11.46 -25.28
N VAL A 160 -8.73 11.99 -24.05
CA VAL A 160 -10.04 12.27 -23.43
C VAL A 160 -10.81 13.34 -24.23
N GLU A 161 -10.12 14.35 -24.74
CA GLU A 161 -10.72 15.37 -25.63
C GLU A 161 -11.14 14.76 -26.98
N LYS A 162 -10.32 13.87 -27.56
CA LYS A 162 -10.63 13.17 -28.82
C LYS A 162 -11.83 12.22 -28.70
N LEU A 163 -12.00 11.59 -27.54
CA LEU A 163 -13.15 10.74 -27.22
C LEU A 163 -14.44 11.54 -26.92
N HIS A 164 -14.43 12.86 -27.10
CA HIS A 164 -15.55 13.77 -26.81
C HIS A 164 -16.08 13.73 -25.39
N LEU A 165 -15.31 13.13 -24.46
CA LEU A 165 -15.67 13.07 -23.03
C LEU A 165 -15.49 14.44 -22.34
N MET A 166 -14.72 15.36 -22.93
CA MET A 166 -14.50 16.71 -22.42
C MET A 166 -14.29 17.72 -23.55
N LYS A 167 -14.90 18.91 -23.45
CA LYS A 167 -14.67 20.02 -24.40
C LYS A 167 -13.27 20.62 -24.22
N ARG A 168 -12.57 20.91 -25.31
CA ARG A 168 -11.27 21.55 -25.32
C ARG A 168 -11.33 22.95 -24.69
N LYS A 169 -10.51 23.23 -23.65
CA LYS A 169 -10.41 24.55 -23.00
C LYS A 169 -8.93 24.87 -22.75
N GLU A 170 -8.44 25.95 -23.28
CA GLU A 170 -7.08 26.46 -23.03
C GLU A 170 -6.79 26.69 -21.54
N SER A 171 -7.78 27.07 -20.76
CA SER A 171 -7.68 27.25 -19.31
C SER A 171 -7.28 25.95 -18.59
N ARG A 172 -7.54 24.76 -19.15
CA ARG A 172 -7.14 23.47 -18.56
C ARG A 172 -5.66 23.20 -18.79
N LEU A 173 -5.14 23.55 -19.96
CA LEU A 173 -3.73 23.39 -20.27
C LEU A 173 -2.87 24.27 -19.33
N LYS A 174 -3.26 25.53 -19.13
CA LYS A 174 -2.59 26.43 -18.16
C LYS A 174 -2.66 25.90 -16.73
N LYS A 175 -3.80 25.34 -16.30
CA LYS A 175 -3.91 24.71 -14.98
C LYS A 175 -3.06 23.45 -14.86
N LEU A 176 -2.95 22.67 -15.93
CA LEU A 176 -2.08 21.50 -15.95
C LEU A 176 -0.61 21.91 -15.85
N GLU A 177 -0.20 22.94 -16.58
CA GLU A 177 1.18 23.47 -16.53
C GLU A 177 1.55 23.97 -15.14
N ALA A 178 0.70 24.77 -14.49
CA ALA A 178 0.90 25.20 -13.11
C ALA A 178 0.97 24.00 -12.11
N SER A 179 0.12 23.00 -12.33
CA SER A 179 0.15 21.77 -11.50
C SER A 179 1.43 20.96 -11.71
N MET A 180 1.96 20.96 -12.94
CA MET A 180 3.21 20.27 -13.27
C MET A 180 4.43 20.96 -12.66
N GLU A 181 4.43 22.29 -12.57
CA GLU A 181 5.48 23.03 -11.88
C GLU A 181 5.55 22.66 -10.40
N VAL A 182 4.41 22.66 -9.70
CA VAL A 182 4.33 22.22 -8.29
C VAL A 182 4.77 20.77 -8.14
N TYR A 183 4.36 19.89 -9.06
CA TYR A 183 4.78 18.48 -9.06
C TYR A 183 6.30 18.36 -9.18
N GLN A 184 6.91 19.09 -10.12
CA GLN A 184 8.37 19.09 -10.35
C GLN A 184 9.14 19.57 -9.13
N ASN A 185 8.71 20.69 -8.53
CA ASN A 185 9.35 21.23 -7.34
C ASN A 185 9.26 20.26 -6.16
N THR A 186 8.10 19.62 -5.98
CA THR A 186 7.91 18.60 -4.93
C THR A 186 8.80 17.37 -5.15
N ALA A 187 8.90 16.88 -6.38
CA ALA A 187 9.76 15.76 -6.71
C ALA A 187 11.25 16.10 -6.58
N ALA A 188 11.65 17.30 -7.00
CA ALA A 188 13.03 17.80 -6.87
C ALA A 188 13.44 17.94 -5.38
N TYR A 189 12.54 18.43 -4.53
CA TYR A 189 12.77 18.48 -3.09
C TYR A 189 13.11 17.10 -2.51
N LEU A 190 12.34 16.06 -2.87
CA LEU A 190 12.61 14.69 -2.42
C LEU A 190 13.93 14.15 -2.94
N GLY A 191 14.32 14.51 -4.18
CA GLY A 191 15.61 14.15 -4.76
C GLY A 191 16.80 14.69 -3.97
N THR A 192 16.66 15.89 -3.38
CA THR A 192 17.69 16.52 -2.54
C THR A 192 17.66 16.04 -1.08
N HIS A 193 16.49 15.68 -0.57
CA HIS A 193 16.29 15.24 0.82
C HIS A 193 16.23 13.71 0.95
N LYS A 194 17.30 13.01 0.55
CA LYS A 194 17.37 11.54 0.52
C LYS A 194 17.04 10.87 1.86
N MET A 195 17.33 11.52 3.00
CA MET A 195 16.99 10.98 4.33
C MET A 195 15.48 10.83 4.54
N VAL A 196 14.66 11.68 3.90
CA VAL A 196 13.20 11.52 3.94
C VAL A 196 12.81 10.20 3.30
N LEU A 197 13.36 9.88 2.13
CA LEU A 197 13.09 8.63 1.41
C LEU A 197 13.57 7.40 2.18
N VAL A 198 14.76 7.49 2.81
CA VAL A 198 15.31 6.39 3.64
C VAL A 198 14.41 6.12 4.84
N ASN A 199 13.98 7.16 5.55
CA ASN A 199 13.07 7.02 6.69
C ASN A 199 11.70 6.45 6.27
N VAL A 200 11.15 6.92 5.15
CA VAL A 200 9.89 6.38 4.58
C VAL A 200 10.06 4.91 4.25
N LEU A 201 11.17 4.52 3.62
CA LEU A 201 11.46 3.12 3.30
C LEU A 201 11.58 2.26 4.56
N ALA A 202 12.27 2.75 5.60
CA ALA A 202 12.42 2.05 6.88
C ALA A 202 11.06 1.82 7.58
N ILE A 203 10.21 2.85 7.61
CA ILE A 203 8.85 2.72 8.17
C ILE A 203 8.03 1.72 7.32
N THR A 204 8.17 1.75 5.98
CA THR A 204 7.49 0.82 5.08
C THR A 204 7.94 -0.62 5.33
N PHE A 205 9.23 -0.86 5.57
CA PHE A 205 9.73 -2.18 5.98
C PHE A 205 9.05 -2.65 7.27
N ALA A 206 9.06 -1.82 8.31
CA ALA A 206 8.47 -2.17 9.60
C ALA A 206 6.98 -2.50 9.49
N GLN A 207 6.20 -1.67 8.79
CA GLN A 207 4.76 -1.91 8.62
C GLN A 207 4.45 -3.16 7.80
N ARG A 208 5.20 -3.43 6.72
CA ARG A 208 5.00 -4.62 5.88
C ARG A 208 5.32 -5.91 6.62
N PHE A 209 6.46 -5.93 7.32
CA PHE A 209 6.86 -7.09 8.11
C PHE A 209 5.92 -7.33 9.30
N ALA A 210 5.35 -6.29 9.89
CA ALA A 210 4.29 -6.45 10.89
C ALA A 210 3.06 -7.15 10.29
N LEU A 211 2.60 -6.77 9.09
CA LEU A 211 1.49 -7.45 8.42
C LEU A 211 1.82 -8.92 8.13
N PHE A 212 3.03 -9.22 7.65
CA PHE A 212 3.46 -10.60 7.41
C PHE A 212 3.54 -11.43 8.69
N ALA A 213 3.89 -10.80 9.82
CA ALA A 213 3.93 -11.44 11.13
C ALA A 213 2.54 -11.87 11.63
N ALA A 214 1.45 -11.32 11.10
CA ALA A 214 0.09 -11.75 11.49
C ALA A 214 -0.12 -13.26 11.29
N THR A 215 0.46 -13.86 10.24
CA THR A 215 0.39 -15.31 9.99
C THR A 215 1.17 -16.12 11.04
N TRP A 216 2.27 -15.59 11.58
CA TRP A 216 2.97 -16.25 12.68
C TRP A 216 2.12 -16.30 13.96
N PHE A 217 1.35 -15.25 14.24
CA PHE A 217 0.42 -15.28 15.36
C PHE A 217 -0.70 -16.31 15.17
N VAL A 218 -1.17 -16.55 13.94
CA VAL A 218 -2.08 -17.67 13.64
C VAL A 218 -1.40 -19.03 13.89
N TYR A 219 -0.13 -19.18 13.53
CA TYR A 219 0.64 -20.38 13.80
C TYR A 219 0.71 -20.66 15.32
N ARG A 220 0.97 -19.62 16.12
CA ARG A 220 0.98 -19.72 17.58
C ARG A 220 -0.40 -19.96 18.19
N ALA A 221 -1.47 -19.45 17.57
CA ALA A 221 -2.84 -19.67 18.01
C ALA A 221 -3.26 -21.15 17.95
N PHE A 222 -2.64 -21.93 17.06
CA PHE A 222 -2.81 -23.38 16.98
C PHE A 222 -1.83 -24.15 17.91
N HIS A 223 -1.12 -23.48 18.82
CA HIS A 223 -0.11 -24.04 19.72
C HIS A 223 1.04 -24.76 18.99
N LEU A 224 1.27 -24.45 17.73
CA LEU A 224 2.36 -25.01 16.95
C LEU A 224 3.70 -24.41 17.35
N SER A 225 4.77 -25.22 17.23
CA SER A 225 6.16 -24.84 17.51
C SER A 225 7.10 -25.57 16.52
N GLY A 226 8.37 -25.15 16.46
CA GLY A 226 9.38 -25.80 15.63
C GLY A 226 9.69 -25.07 14.32
N ILE A 227 8.80 -24.23 13.79
CA ILE A 227 9.10 -23.38 12.62
C ILE A 227 9.46 -21.97 13.09
N SER A 228 10.55 -21.40 12.53
CA SER A 228 11.01 -20.08 12.94
C SER A 228 10.05 -18.96 12.54
N PHE A 229 10.01 -17.88 13.32
CA PHE A 229 9.28 -16.66 12.99
C PHE A 229 9.62 -16.13 11.59
N ILE A 230 10.93 -16.07 11.29
CA ILE A 230 11.44 -15.55 10.00
C ILE A 230 10.92 -16.39 8.85
N THR A 231 10.91 -17.72 8.97
CA THR A 231 10.39 -18.61 7.92
C THR A 231 8.94 -18.29 7.57
N ILE A 232 8.07 -18.18 8.56
CA ILE A 232 6.64 -17.90 8.33
C ILE A 232 6.42 -16.51 7.73
N VAL A 233 7.14 -15.50 8.24
CA VAL A 233 7.09 -14.13 7.72
C VAL A 233 7.55 -14.07 6.27
N LEU A 234 8.64 -14.77 5.91
CA LEU A 234 9.12 -14.81 4.53
C LEU A 234 8.16 -15.58 3.61
N LEU A 235 7.56 -16.67 4.05
CA LEU A 235 6.53 -17.38 3.27
C LEU A 235 5.31 -16.48 2.99
N GLN A 236 4.89 -15.70 3.97
CA GLN A 236 3.81 -14.73 3.79
C GLN A 236 4.23 -13.58 2.85
N ALA A 237 5.47 -13.12 2.94
CA ALA A 237 6.03 -12.12 2.03
C ALA A 237 6.07 -12.64 0.58
N VAL A 238 6.42 -13.91 0.37
CA VAL A 238 6.39 -14.56 -0.97
C VAL A 238 4.99 -14.52 -1.57
N ILE A 239 3.94 -14.84 -0.81
CA ILE A 239 2.57 -14.70 -1.30
C ILE A 239 2.32 -13.24 -1.73
N SER A 240 2.68 -12.27 -0.90
CA SER A 240 2.49 -10.86 -1.22
C SER A 240 3.24 -10.45 -2.50
N VAL A 241 4.52 -10.83 -2.65
CA VAL A 241 5.32 -10.59 -3.87
C VAL A 241 4.62 -11.16 -5.10
N SER A 242 4.07 -12.37 -4.98
CA SER A 242 3.47 -13.10 -6.10
C SER A 242 2.13 -12.53 -6.56
N VAL A 243 1.34 -11.91 -5.65
CA VAL A 243 -0.05 -11.51 -5.97
C VAL A 243 -0.27 -10.00 -6.06
N ASP A 244 0.63 -9.18 -5.57
CA ASP A 244 0.45 -7.74 -5.39
C ASP A 244 0.04 -6.99 -6.68
N MET A 245 0.55 -7.43 -7.82
CA MET A 245 0.27 -6.82 -9.13
C MET A 245 -0.82 -7.52 -9.94
N LEU A 246 -1.40 -8.61 -9.42
CA LEU A 246 -2.43 -9.35 -10.17
C LEU A 246 -3.78 -8.60 -10.12
N PRO A 247 -4.57 -8.66 -11.21
CA PRO A 247 -5.80 -7.86 -11.34
C PRO A 247 -6.99 -8.46 -10.56
N LEU A 248 -6.76 -8.81 -9.30
CA LEU A 248 -7.76 -9.39 -8.41
C LEU A 248 -7.89 -8.54 -7.14
N PRO A 249 -9.10 -8.22 -6.68
CA PRO A 249 -9.31 -7.51 -5.42
C PRO A 249 -8.67 -8.28 -4.26
N GLY A 250 -7.73 -7.66 -3.52
CA GLY A 250 -7.03 -8.29 -2.40
C GLY A 250 -6.32 -9.61 -2.74
N GLY A 251 -6.05 -9.89 -4.02
CA GLY A 251 -5.44 -11.14 -4.48
C GLY A 251 -6.30 -12.38 -4.21
N MET A 252 -7.62 -12.21 -4.07
CA MET A 252 -8.54 -13.32 -3.74
C MET A 252 -8.46 -14.47 -4.75
N GLY A 253 -8.54 -15.70 -4.25
CA GLY A 253 -8.40 -16.94 -5.01
C GLY A 253 -6.93 -17.35 -5.15
N ILE A 254 -6.07 -16.48 -5.64
CA ILE A 254 -4.65 -16.80 -5.86
C ILE A 254 -3.88 -16.81 -4.54
N SER A 255 -4.09 -15.85 -3.65
CA SER A 255 -3.45 -15.84 -2.32
C SER A 255 -3.77 -17.09 -1.52
N GLU A 256 -5.03 -17.53 -1.53
CA GLU A 256 -5.48 -18.75 -0.86
C GLU A 256 -4.84 -20.00 -1.49
N THR A 257 -4.82 -20.05 -2.82
CA THR A 257 -4.19 -21.17 -3.54
C THR A 257 -2.69 -21.26 -3.25
N LEU A 258 -1.99 -20.11 -3.25
CA LEU A 258 -0.56 -20.06 -2.89
C LEU A 258 -0.33 -20.43 -1.43
N PHE A 259 -1.18 -19.99 -0.51
CA PHE A 259 -1.10 -20.39 0.88
C PHE A 259 -1.20 -21.94 1.03
N LEU A 260 -2.19 -22.53 0.38
CA LEU A 260 -2.39 -23.99 0.43
C LEU A 260 -1.24 -24.79 -0.21
N LYS A 261 -0.47 -24.18 -1.12
CA LYS A 261 0.72 -24.81 -1.73
C LYS A 261 2.00 -24.63 -0.92
N ILE A 262 2.16 -23.47 -0.24
CA ILE A 262 3.41 -23.11 0.43
C ILE A 262 3.44 -23.57 1.89
N PHE A 263 2.29 -23.54 2.59
CA PHE A 263 2.23 -23.76 4.04
C PHE A 263 1.95 -25.19 4.52
N PRO A 264 1.81 -26.25 3.69
CA PRO A 264 1.68 -27.63 4.20
C PRO A 264 2.80 -28.04 5.16
N PRO A 265 4.09 -27.71 4.91
CA PRO A 265 5.17 -28.04 5.86
C PRO A 265 5.08 -27.33 7.19
N VAL A 266 4.30 -26.24 7.28
CA VAL A 266 4.15 -25.39 8.49
C VAL A 266 2.96 -25.83 9.32
N PHE A 267 1.79 -26.05 8.70
CA PHE A 267 0.54 -26.31 9.40
C PHE A 267 0.09 -27.78 9.34
N GLY A 268 0.70 -28.58 8.47
CA GLY A 268 0.23 -29.94 8.20
C GLY A 268 -1.15 -29.94 7.51
N SER A 269 -1.60 -31.10 7.03
CA SER A 269 -2.83 -31.23 6.24
C SER A 269 -4.10 -30.85 7.01
N THR A 270 -4.15 -31.16 8.30
CA THR A 270 -5.35 -30.97 9.15
C THR A 270 -5.62 -29.51 9.49
N LEU A 271 -4.57 -28.73 9.74
CA LEU A 271 -4.69 -27.32 10.15
C LEU A 271 -4.50 -26.32 9.01
N LEU A 272 -4.10 -26.79 7.81
CA LEU A 272 -3.77 -25.94 6.68
C LEU A 272 -4.93 -25.03 6.25
N LEU A 273 -6.12 -25.61 6.04
CA LEU A 273 -7.31 -24.85 5.66
C LEU A 273 -7.79 -23.89 6.77
N PRO A 274 -7.93 -24.32 8.03
CA PRO A 274 -8.21 -23.41 9.16
C PRO A 274 -7.20 -22.27 9.29
N ALA A 275 -5.92 -22.56 9.13
CA ALA A 275 -4.85 -21.56 9.20
C ALA A 275 -4.93 -20.55 8.04
N MET A 276 -5.21 -21.00 6.83
CA MET A 276 -5.44 -20.13 5.68
C MET A 276 -6.60 -19.17 5.95
N VAL A 277 -7.75 -19.70 6.42
CA VAL A 277 -8.94 -18.89 6.73
C VAL A 277 -8.65 -17.86 7.83
N LEU A 278 -7.96 -18.23 8.91
CA LEU A 278 -7.61 -17.30 9.99
C LEU A 278 -6.55 -16.28 9.55
N SER A 279 -5.55 -16.69 8.77
CA SER A 279 -4.54 -15.78 8.25
C SER A 279 -5.15 -14.73 7.31
N ARG A 280 -6.06 -15.13 6.43
CA ARG A 280 -6.83 -14.21 5.58
C ARG A 280 -7.82 -13.39 6.40
N GLY A 281 -8.44 -14.01 7.41
CA GLY A 281 -9.32 -13.35 8.36
C GLY A 281 -8.65 -12.16 9.05
N LEU A 282 -7.44 -12.34 9.55
CA LEU A 282 -6.66 -11.27 10.16
C LEU A 282 -6.11 -10.30 9.10
N GLY A 283 -5.32 -10.80 8.14
CA GLY A 283 -4.58 -9.96 7.21
C GLY A 283 -5.49 -9.17 6.29
N TYR A 284 -6.39 -9.83 5.55
CA TYR A 284 -7.21 -9.18 4.54
C TYR A 284 -8.54 -8.66 5.12
N TYR A 285 -9.34 -9.54 5.75
CA TYR A 285 -10.65 -9.12 6.27
C TYR A 285 -10.54 -8.21 7.49
N GLY A 286 -9.51 -8.38 8.32
CA GLY A 286 -9.19 -7.46 9.41
C GLY A 286 -8.84 -6.06 8.90
N GLU A 287 -7.98 -5.98 7.88
CA GLU A 287 -7.62 -4.72 7.21
C GLU A 287 -8.87 -4.07 6.59
N LEU A 288 -9.68 -4.84 5.87
CA LEU A 288 -10.92 -4.35 5.25
C LEU A 288 -11.90 -3.78 6.28
N LEU A 289 -12.15 -4.51 7.37
CA LEU A 289 -13.10 -4.09 8.40
C LEU A 289 -12.64 -2.84 9.16
N VAL A 290 -11.36 -2.84 9.61
CA VAL A 290 -10.79 -1.68 10.31
C VAL A 290 -10.82 -0.46 9.40
N SER A 291 -10.35 -0.60 8.15
CA SER A 291 -10.32 0.52 7.22
C SER A 291 -11.73 0.97 6.79
N ALA A 292 -12.72 0.07 6.70
CA ALA A 292 -14.13 0.42 6.45
C ALA A 292 -14.69 1.33 7.55
N VAL A 293 -14.51 0.95 8.82
CA VAL A 293 -14.97 1.76 9.96
C VAL A 293 -14.37 3.17 9.90
N PHE A 294 -13.06 3.30 9.70
CA PHE A 294 -12.41 4.61 9.63
C PHE A 294 -12.71 5.37 8.33
N THR A 295 -13.08 4.68 7.25
CA THR A 295 -13.59 5.33 6.03
C THR A 295 -14.96 5.99 6.28
N ILE A 296 -15.85 5.35 7.04
CA ILE A 296 -17.10 5.96 7.48
C ILE A 296 -16.81 7.20 8.33
N VAL A 297 -15.89 7.11 9.30
CA VAL A 297 -15.45 8.25 10.11
C VAL A 297 -14.89 9.38 9.23
N ALA A 298 -14.06 9.04 8.23
CA ALA A 298 -13.53 10.01 7.28
C ALA A 298 -14.64 10.74 6.51
N GLN A 299 -15.67 10.01 6.04
CA GLN A 299 -16.81 10.59 5.33
C GLN A 299 -17.59 11.57 6.21
N LEU A 300 -17.70 11.29 7.51
CA LEU A 300 -18.45 12.14 8.44
C LEU A 300 -17.65 13.36 8.94
N THR A 301 -16.31 13.27 8.97
CA THR A 301 -15.44 14.29 9.59
C THR A 301 -14.72 15.15 8.57
N ILE A 302 -14.19 14.56 7.48
CA ILE A 302 -13.40 15.28 6.47
C ILE A 302 -14.32 16.08 5.55
N GLY A 303 -14.12 17.39 5.51
CA GLY A 303 -14.92 18.32 4.68
C GLY A 303 -16.28 18.70 5.26
N ASN A 304 -16.70 18.11 6.41
CA ASN A 304 -17.91 18.48 7.13
C ASN A 304 -17.68 19.53 8.24
N THR A 305 -16.45 19.96 8.43
CA THR A 305 -16.15 21.08 9.34
C THR A 305 -16.84 22.31 8.75
N LYS A 306 -18.00 22.65 9.31
CA LYS A 306 -18.74 23.88 9.03
C LYS A 306 -17.75 25.00 8.97
N ARG A 307 -17.80 25.81 7.90
CA ARG A 307 -17.22 27.11 7.74
C ARG A 307 -17.03 27.83 9.08
N GLU A 308 -15.94 27.59 9.78
CA GLU A 308 -15.40 28.64 10.63
C GLU A 308 -14.81 29.68 9.68
N LYS A 309 -15.52 30.80 9.60
CA LYS A 309 -15.04 32.05 9.04
C LYS A 309 -13.77 32.43 9.81
N ARG A 310 -12.61 32.06 9.31
CA ARG A 310 -11.33 32.70 9.63
C ARG A 310 -10.45 32.64 8.39
N GLY A 311 -10.11 33.86 7.97
CA GLY A 311 -9.05 34.36 7.12
C GLY A 311 -8.32 33.37 6.20
N GLY A 312 -8.43 33.64 4.89
CA GLY A 312 -7.71 32.91 3.87
C GLY A 312 -6.21 32.91 4.08
N THR A 313 -5.67 31.73 4.08
CA THR A 313 -4.30 31.47 3.63
C THR A 313 -4.38 30.28 2.68
N THR A 314 -4.42 30.59 1.42
CA THR A 314 -4.29 29.66 0.32
C THR A 314 -2.85 29.13 0.37
N TYR A 315 -2.67 27.81 0.51
CA TYR A 315 -1.36 27.15 0.54
C TYR A 315 -0.58 27.24 -0.79
N ASP A 316 -1.00 28.09 -1.71
CA ASP A 316 -0.33 28.33 -2.99
C ASP A 316 0.92 29.24 -2.88
N ARG A 317 1.37 29.57 -1.67
CA ARG A 317 2.48 30.54 -1.45
C ARG A 317 3.75 29.95 -0.83
N VAL A 318 3.89 28.63 -0.69
CA VAL A 318 5.02 28.04 0.05
C VAL A 318 5.77 26.94 -0.75
N LEU A 319 5.84 27.04 -2.08
CA LEU A 319 6.84 26.30 -2.86
C LEU A 319 7.32 27.16 -4.03
#